data_fc3223a53550bddfed50641751a1edcd
#
_entry.id   fc3223a53550bddfed50641751a1edcd
#
_cell.length_a   1.000
_cell.length_b   1.000
_cell.length_c   1.000
_cell.angle_alpha   90.00
_cell.angle_beta   90.00
_cell.angle_gamma   90.00
#
_symmetry.space_group_name_H-M   'P 1'
#
loop_
_entity.id
_entity.type
_entity.pdbx_description
1 polymer ?
#
loop_
_entity_poly.entity_id
_entity_poly.type
_entity_poly.pdbx_seq_one_letter_code
_entity_poly.pdbx_strand_id
1 'polypeptide(L)'
;ANVNIGDNSVIKDFCSVEDSTIAKNVEVGPFARLRDGVVLDDSAKVGNFVEIKKSKIGQGSKANHHAYLGDAKVGKKVNIGAGTITCNYDGKVKHKTTIEDGSFVGTNSSLVAPLKIGKKAYIAAGSVITSNVPSSALAFGRSKQSTKKNWKKK
;
A
#
# COMPACT_ATOMS: atom_id res chain seq x y z
N ALA A 1 0.88 -11.93 -19.39
CA ALA A 1 1.04 -13.38 -19.58
C ALA A 1 1.42 -13.98 -18.24
N ASN A 2 1.82 -15.19 -18.02
CA ASN A 2 2.39 -15.82 -16.81
C ASN A 2 1.70 -15.47 -15.48
N VAL A 3 0.42 -15.78 -15.36
CA VAL A 3 -0.33 -15.56 -14.10
C VAL A 3 -0.60 -16.92 -13.45
N ASN A 4 -0.23 -17.04 -12.16
CA ASN A 4 -0.55 -18.21 -11.34
C ASN A 4 -1.54 -17.80 -10.25
N ILE A 5 -2.64 -18.53 -10.12
CA ILE A 5 -3.70 -18.22 -9.14
C ILE A 5 -3.96 -19.47 -8.30
N GLY A 6 -3.81 -19.32 -6.99
CA GLY A 6 -4.04 -20.38 -6.00
C GLY A 6 -5.53 -20.59 -5.68
N ASP A 7 -5.79 -21.66 -4.94
CA ASP A 7 -7.13 -22.14 -4.63
C ASP A 7 -7.97 -21.09 -3.87
N ASN A 8 -9.26 -21.05 -4.16
CA ASN A 8 -10.26 -20.19 -3.52
C ASN A 8 -9.98 -18.70 -3.65
N SER A 9 -9.12 -18.30 -4.60
CA SER A 9 -8.88 -16.89 -4.88
C SER A 9 -9.91 -16.35 -5.87
N VAL A 10 -10.28 -15.08 -5.69
CA VAL A 10 -11.30 -14.42 -6.50
C VAL A 10 -10.70 -13.20 -7.18
N ILE A 11 -10.78 -13.19 -8.50
CA ILE A 11 -10.46 -12.01 -9.31
C ILE A 11 -11.79 -11.43 -9.79
N LYS A 12 -12.12 -10.23 -9.33
CA LYS A 12 -13.37 -9.54 -9.68
C LYS A 12 -13.26 -8.87 -11.05
N ASP A 13 -14.36 -8.32 -11.51
CA ASP A 13 -14.48 -7.72 -12.84
C ASP A 13 -13.50 -6.56 -13.08
N PHE A 14 -13.12 -6.40 -14.35
CA PHE A 14 -12.31 -5.29 -14.84
C PHE A 14 -10.89 -5.20 -14.23
N CYS A 15 -10.34 -6.32 -13.79
CA CYS A 15 -8.95 -6.38 -13.35
C CYS A 15 -8.00 -6.65 -14.51
N SER A 16 -6.83 -6.01 -14.49
CA SER A 16 -5.69 -6.33 -15.36
C SER A 16 -4.60 -7.00 -14.53
N VAL A 17 -4.31 -8.26 -14.83
CA VAL A 17 -3.32 -9.05 -14.10
C VAL A 17 -2.30 -9.62 -15.07
N GLU A 18 -1.05 -9.23 -14.89
CA GLU A 18 0.07 -9.65 -15.74
C GLU A 18 1.25 -10.11 -14.87
N ASP A 19 1.97 -11.14 -15.30
CA ASP A 19 3.21 -11.63 -14.68
C ASP A 19 3.17 -11.65 -13.15
N SER A 20 2.13 -12.28 -12.59
CA SER A 20 1.83 -12.21 -11.17
C SER A 20 1.55 -13.58 -10.57
N THR A 21 1.93 -13.76 -9.30
CA THR A 21 1.63 -14.94 -8.51
C THR A 21 0.67 -14.57 -7.38
N ILE A 22 -0.49 -15.18 -7.40
CA ILE A 22 -1.57 -15.00 -6.44
C ILE A 22 -1.73 -16.31 -5.67
N ALA A 23 -1.51 -16.27 -4.36
CA ALA A 23 -1.61 -17.45 -3.50
C ALA A 23 -3.08 -17.84 -3.22
N LYS A 24 -3.36 -18.53 -2.11
CA LYS A 24 -4.69 -19.03 -1.79
C LYS A 24 -5.54 -18.00 -1.07
N ASN A 25 -6.86 -18.06 -1.26
CA ASN A 25 -7.84 -17.23 -0.56
C ASN A 25 -7.61 -15.72 -0.75
N VAL A 26 -7.03 -15.32 -1.86
CA VAL A 26 -6.75 -13.92 -2.20
C VAL A 26 -7.96 -13.31 -2.89
N GLU A 27 -8.21 -12.05 -2.63
CA GLU A 27 -9.27 -11.29 -3.31
C GLU A 27 -8.65 -10.09 -4.03
N VAL A 28 -8.95 -9.96 -5.35
CA VAL A 28 -8.44 -8.89 -6.21
C VAL A 28 -9.59 -8.20 -6.92
N GLY A 29 -9.62 -6.89 -6.85
CA GLY A 29 -10.54 -6.05 -7.60
C GLY A 29 -11.82 -5.63 -6.85
N PRO A 30 -12.81 -5.10 -7.60
CA PRO A 30 -12.76 -4.85 -9.06
C PRO A 30 -11.81 -3.70 -9.43
N PHE A 31 -11.53 -3.54 -10.74
CA PHE A 31 -10.68 -2.45 -11.27
C PHE A 31 -9.29 -2.37 -10.64
N ALA A 32 -8.66 -3.50 -10.36
CA ALA A 32 -7.29 -3.56 -9.88
C ALA A 32 -6.31 -3.85 -11.01
N ARG A 33 -5.06 -3.38 -10.87
CA ARG A 33 -3.98 -3.68 -11.80
C ARG A 33 -2.78 -4.28 -11.09
N LEU A 34 -2.37 -5.47 -11.51
CA LEU A 34 -1.18 -6.17 -11.01
C LEU A 34 -0.22 -6.42 -12.16
N ARG A 35 1.05 -6.03 -12.04
CA ARG A 35 2.04 -6.19 -13.11
C ARG A 35 3.50 -6.28 -12.64
N ASP A 36 4.36 -6.76 -13.54
CA ASP A 36 5.81 -6.78 -13.38
C ASP A 36 6.27 -7.60 -12.16
N GLY A 37 5.74 -8.80 -11.96
CA GLY A 37 6.20 -9.72 -10.92
C GLY A 37 5.58 -9.47 -9.55
N VAL A 38 4.30 -9.14 -9.49
CA VAL A 38 3.57 -9.03 -8.21
C VAL A 38 3.40 -10.40 -7.57
N VAL A 39 3.62 -10.45 -6.25
CA VAL A 39 3.33 -11.64 -5.43
C VAL A 39 2.34 -11.26 -4.34
N LEU A 40 1.18 -11.92 -4.34
CA LEU A 40 0.19 -11.82 -3.27
C LEU A 40 0.21 -13.10 -2.46
N ASP A 41 0.57 -13.02 -1.19
CA ASP A 41 0.56 -14.15 -0.26
C ASP A 41 -0.88 -14.50 0.18
N ASP A 42 -1.07 -15.62 0.86
CA ASP A 42 -2.37 -16.14 1.27
C ASP A 42 -3.24 -15.08 1.98
N SER A 43 -4.50 -15.05 1.62
CA SER A 43 -5.51 -14.16 2.21
C SER A 43 -5.21 -12.66 2.07
N ALA A 44 -4.31 -12.27 1.18
CA ALA A 44 -4.11 -10.87 0.85
C ALA A 44 -5.36 -10.30 0.13
N LYS A 45 -5.61 -9.01 0.32
CA LYS A 45 -6.73 -8.32 -0.34
C LYS A 45 -6.24 -7.08 -1.07
N VAL A 46 -6.61 -7.00 -2.33
CA VAL A 46 -6.34 -5.86 -3.22
C VAL A 46 -7.67 -5.38 -3.77
N GLY A 47 -8.11 -4.20 -3.39
CA GLY A 47 -9.42 -3.70 -3.76
C GLY A 47 -9.42 -2.84 -5.01
N ASN A 48 -10.49 -2.05 -5.16
CA ASN A 48 -10.74 -1.26 -6.35
C ASN A 48 -9.78 -0.07 -6.50
N PHE A 49 -9.39 0.17 -7.75
CA PHE A 49 -8.48 1.25 -8.14
C PHE A 49 -7.13 1.17 -7.43
N VAL A 50 -6.67 -0.05 -7.17
CA VAL A 50 -5.32 -0.30 -6.63
C VAL A 50 -4.42 -0.80 -7.75
N GLU A 51 -3.30 -0.13 -7.94
CA GLU A 51 -2.23 -0.63 -8.79
C GLU A 51 -1.06 -1.11 -7.96
N ILE A 52 -0.60 -2.33 -8.23
CA ILE A 52 0.58 -2.92 -7.63
C ILE A 52 1.56 -3.31 -8.73
N LYS A 53 2.81 -2.89 -8.56
CA LYS A 53 3.88 -3.13 -9.51
C LYS A 53 5.13 -3.64 -8.81
N LYS A 54 5.70 -4.75 -9.30
CA LYS A 54 7.00 -5.28 -8.82
C LYS A 54 7.09 -5.28 -7.30
N SER A 55 6.08 -5.82 -6.64
CA SER A 55 5.90 -5.76 -5.19
C SER A 55 5.38 -7.07 -4.62
N LYS A 56 5.65 -7.27 -3.33
CA LYS A 56 5.10 -8.39 -2.58
C LYS A 56 4.17 -7.89 -1.49
N ILE A 57 2.96 -8.47 -1.42
CA ILE A 57 1.98 -8.23 -0.37
C ILE A 57 1.87 -9.46 0.51
N GLY A 58 2.24 -9.34 1.76
CA GLY A 58 2.29 -10.44 2.73
C GLY A 58 0.91 -10.93 3.16
N GLN A 59 0.92 -12.09 3.80
CA GLN A 59 -0.28 -12.82 4.22
C GLN A 59 -1.23 -11.95 5.04
N GLY A 60 -2.50 -11.93 4.66
CA GLY A 60 -3.56 -11.22 5.36
C GLY A 60 -3.46 -9.69 5.30
N SER A 61 -2.55 -9.15 4.51
CA SER A 61 -2.42 -7.71 4.31
C SER A 61 -3.47 -7.18 3.33
N LYS A 62 -3.85 -5.92 3.50
CA LYS A 62 -4.95 -5.30 2.75
C LYS A 62 -4.54 -3.96 2.16
N ALA A 63 -4.85 -3.79 0.88
CA ALA A 63 -4.83 -2.51 0.17
C ALA A 63 -6.18 -2.41 -0.59
N ASN A 64 -7.22 -1.96 0.11
CA ASN A 64 -8.58 -2.13 -0.37
C ASN A 64 -9.06 -1.03 -1.32
N HIS A 65 -8.43 0.14 -1.32
CA HIS A 65 -8.96 1.28 -2.04
C HIS A 65 -7.86 2.19 -2.56
N HIS A 66 -7.93 2.51 -3.86
CA HIS A 66 -7.27 3.65 -4.46
C HIS A 66 -5.83 3.87 -3.97
N ALA A 67 -4.93 2.96 -4.28
CA ALA A 67 -3.54 3.03 -3.84
C ALA A 67 -2.57 2.66 -4.97
N TYR A 68 -1.35 3.16 -4.89
CA TYR A 68 -0.25 2.72 -5.74
C TYR A 68 0.88 2.15 -4.89
N LEU A 69 1.22 0.89 -5.12
CA LEU A 69 2.31 0.19 -4.45
C LEU A 69 3.32 -0.30 -5.48
N GLY A 70 4.36 0.46 -5.68
CA GLY A 70 5.46 0.14 -6.58
C GLY A 70 6.76 -0.13 -5.85
N ASP A 71 7.51 -1.14 -6.29
CA ASP A 71 8.80 -1.55 -5.69
C ASP A 71 8.71 -1.72 -4.16
N ALA A 72 7.61 -2.29 -3.66
CA ALA A 72 7.31 -2.40 -2.25
C ALA A 72 7.38 -3.85 -1.75
N LYS A 73 7.84 -4.01 -0.51
CA LYS A 73 7.73 -5.25 0.26
C LYS A 73 6.85 -4.99 1.47
N VAL A 74 5.63 -5.49 1.42
CA VAL A 74 4.64 -5.38 2.50
C VAL A 74 4.61 -6.69 3.27
N GLY A 75 4.77 -6.63 4.58
CA GLY A 75 4.75 -7.76 5.49
C GLY A 75 3.35 -8.34 5.69
N LYS A 76 3.19 -9.14 6.76
CA LYS A 76 1.92 -9.81 7.10
C LYS A 76 1.01 -8.87 7.89
N LYS A 77 -0.31 -9.01 7.70
CA LYS A 77 -1.33 -8.28 8.46
C LYS A 77 -1.12 -6.76 8.48
N VAL A 78 -0.64 -6.22 7.38
CA VAL A 78 -0.48 -4.77 7.19
C VAL A 78 -1.77 -4.20 6.62
N ASN A 79 -2.17 -3.03 7.11
CA ASN A 79 -3.27 -2.27 6.52
C ASN A 79 -2.73 -1.07 5.75
N ILE A 80 -3.02 -1.02 4.46
CA ILE A 80 -2.70 0.12 3.60
C ILE A 80 -3.97 0.95 3.43
N GLY A 81 -3.95 2.17 3.94
CA GLY A 81 -5.08 3.11 3.83
C GLY A 81 -5.31 3.60 2.41
N ALA A 82 -6.54 3.99 2.11
CA ALA A 82 -6.92 4.55 0.81
C ALA A 82 -6.06 5.77 0.44
N GLY A 83 -5.69 5.89 -0.82
CA GLY A 83 -4.86 7.00 -1.29
C GLY A 83 -3.39 6.91 -0.91
N THR A 84 -2.93 5.78 -0.39
CA THR A 84 -1.50 5.57 -0.10
C THR A 84 -0.71 5.41 -1.40
N ILE A 85 0.39 6.15 -1.51
CA ILE A 85 1.31 6.10 -2.65
C ILE A 85 2.72 5.80 -2.16
N THR A 86 3.36 4.79 -2.73
CA THR A 86 4.81 4.63 -2.64
C THR A 86 5.46 5.52 -3.69
N CYS A 87 6.19 6.53 -3.25
CA CYS A 87 6.97 7.40 -4.15
C CYS A 87 8.29 6.71 -4.48
N ASN A 88 8.23 5.75 -5.39
CA ASN A 88 9.35 4.84 -5.68
C ASN A 88 10.35 5.36 -6.72
N TYR A 89 10.06 6.46 -7.39
CA TYR A 89 10.90 7.01 -8.45
C TYR A 89 11.36 8.43 -8.13
N ASP A 90 12.66 8.68 -8.16
CA ASP A 90 13.27 9.97 -7.83
C ASP A 90 13.56 10.86 -9.05
N GLY A 91 13.12 10.43 -10.23
CA GLY A 91 13.41 11.10 -11.50
C GLY A 91 14.55 10.44 -12.27
N LYS A 92 15.32 9.55 -11.66
CA LYS A 92 16.43 8.82 -12.27
C LYS A 92 16.36 7.31 -12.03
N VAL A 93 16.23 6.89 -10.78
CA VAL A 93 16.20 5.48 -10.37
C VAL A 93 15.00 5.19 -9.48
N LYS A 94 14.69 3.90 -9.34
CA LYS A 94 13.63 3.42 -8.46
C LYS A 94 14.23 2.89 -7.16
N HIS A 95 13.53 3.19 -6.07
CA HIS A 95 13.89 2.81 -4.70
C HIS A 95 12.80 1.96 -4.07
N LYS A 96 13.17 1.17 -3.07
CA LYS A 96 12.26 0.25 -2.38
C LYS A 96 11.64 0.88 -1.13
N THR A 97 10.38 0.52 -0.89
CA THR A 97 9.71 0.73 0.38
C THR A 97 9.47 -0.63 1.05
N THR A 98 9.87 -0.75 2.31
CA THR A 98 9.59 -1.94 3.12
C THR A 98 8.64 -1.56 4.25
N ILE A 99 7.52 -2.26 4.35
CA ILE A 99 6.52 -2.08 5.42
C ILE A 99 6.45 -3.41 6.16
N GLU A 100 6.87 -3.42 7.42
CA GLU A 100 6.95 -4.64 8.22
C GLU A 100 5.60 -5.05 8.82
N ASP A 101 5.55 -6.27 9.36
CA ASP A 101 4.34 -6.93 9.82
C ASP A 101 3.51 -6.10 10.80
N GLY A 102 2.20 -6.14 10.63
CA GLY A 102 1.23 -5.53 11.55
C GLY A 102 1.18 -4.01 11.52
N SER A 103 1.87 -3.38 10.58
CA SER A 103 1.86 -1.91 10.46
C SER A 103 0.54 -1.39 9.89
N PHE A 104 0.23 -0.17 10.21
CA PHE A 104 -0.95 0.55 9.72
C PHE A 104 -0.51 1.82 9.00
N VAL A 105 -0.87 1.95 7.74
CA VAL A 105 -0.64 3.17 6.96
C VAL A 105 -1.96 3.91 6.81
N GLY A 106 -2.01 5.11 7.36
CA GLY A 106 -3.21 5.95 7.31
C GLY A 106 -3.52 6.46 5.90
N THR A 107 -4.77 6.79 5.68
CA THR A 107 -5.30 7.30 4.41
C THR A 107 -4.51 8.50 3.87
N ASN A 108 -4.35 8.58 2.54
CA ASN A 108 -3.64 9.67 1.85
C ASN A 108 -2.21 9.89 2.34
N SER A 109 -1.49 8.83 2.61
CA SER A 109 -0.08 8.90 2.97
C SER A 109 0.82 8.73 1.74
N SER A 110 1.85 9.57 1.64
CA SER A 110 2.92 9.46 0.65
C SER A 110 4.17 8.89 1.33
N LEU A 111 4.64 7.75 0.85
CA LEU A 111 5.79 7.04 1.38
C LEU A 111 6.97 7.24 0.44
N VAL A 112 7.90 8.12 0.79
CA VAL A 112 9.03 8.50 -0.07
C VAL A 112 10.16 7.49 0.10
N ALA A 113 10.37 6.68 -0.92
CA ALA A 113 11.43 5.67 -0.94
C ALA A 113 12.82 6.31 -1.19
N PRO A 114 13.93 5.70 -0.69
CA PRO A 114 13.96 4.46 0.09
C PRO A 114 13.43 4.64 1.50
N LEU A 115 12.60 3.71 1.95
CA LEU A 115 11.90 3.85 3.23
C LEU A 115 11.67 2.49 3.89
N LYS A 116 11.83 2.45 5.21
CA LYS A 116 11.45 1.31 6.04
C LYS A 116 10.48 1.74 7.14
N ILE A 117 9.32 1.09 7.19
CA ILE A 117 8.32 1.22 8.25
C ILE A 117 8.40 -0.04 9.11
N GLY A 118 8.76 0.12 10.37
CA GLY A 118 8.98 -0.98 11.32
C GLY A 118 7.69 -1.70 11.73
N LYS A 119 7.84 -2.86 12.35
CA LYS A 119 6.72 -3.71 12.79
C LYS A 119 5.75 -2.94 13.66
N LYS A 120 4.44 -3.13 13.43
CA LYS A 120 3.38 -2.49 14.22
C LYS A 120 3.47 -0.97 14.31
N ALA A 121 4.22 -0.33 13.41
CA ALA A 121 4.24 1.12 13.32
C ALA A 121 2.93 1.65 12.76
N TYR A 122 2.59 2.86 13.13
CA TYR A 122 1.37 3.54 12.71
C TYR A 122 1.73 4.85 12.01
N ILE A 123 1.29 4.99 10.78
CA ILE A 123 1.42 6.23 10.02
C ILE A 123 0.10 6.99 10.08
N ALA A 124 0.13 8.20 10.59
CA ALA A 124 -1.07 9.03 10.65
C ALA A 124 -1.55 9.43 9.24
N ALA A 125 -2.86 9.50 9.06
CA ALA A 125 -3.45 9.88 7.78
C ALA A 125 -2.94 11.24 7.28
N GLY A 126 -2.79 11.37 5.96
CA GLY A 126 -2.33 12.60 5.31
C GLY A 126 -0.86 12.91 5.53
N SER A 127 -0.05 11.92 5.86
CA SER A 127 1.38 12.10 6.13
C SER A 127 2.24 11.94 4.89
N VAL A 128 3.29 12.75 4.80
CA VAL A 128 4.43 12.53 3.90
C VAL A 128 5.59 12.01 4.74
N ILE A 129 5.95 10.74 4.56
CA ILE A 129 6.99 10.06 5.33
C ILE A 129 8.26 9.97 4.50
N THR A 130 9.32 10.60 4.97
CA THR A 130 10.60 10.74 4.25
C THR A 130 11.78 10.07 4.96
N SER A 131 11.56 9.53 6.15
CA SER A 131 12.59 8.82 6.93
C SER A 131 12.00 7.58 7.60
N ASN A 132 12.87 6.63 7.90
CA ASN A 132 12.48 5.36 8.50
C ASN A 132 11.70 5.55 9.80
N VAL A 133 10.68 4.70 9.99
CA VAL A 133 9.83 4.71 11.18
C VAL A 133 10.14 3.48 12.02
N PRO A 134 10.55 3.65 13.29
CA PRO A 134 10.82 2.54 14.18
C PRO A 134 9.59 1.66 14.44
N SER A 135 9.83 0.41 14.84
CA SER A 135 8.75 -0.50 15.24
C SER A 135 7.92 0.08 16.38
N SER A 136 6.61 -0.14 16.34
CA SER A 136 5.63 0.32 17.34
C SER A 136 5.57 1.84 17.52
N ALA A 137 6.13 2.61 16.62
CA ALA A 137 6.10 4.07 16.65
C ALA A 137 4.88 4.62 15.92
N LEU A 138 4.42 5.79 16.34
CA LEU A 138 3.48 6.63 15.61
C LEU A 138 4.27 7.73 14.88
N ALA A 139 4.10 7.82 13.58
CA ALA A 139 4.71 8.86 12.77
C ALA A 139 3.65 9.72 12.07
N PHE A 140 3.89 11.03 12.04
CA PHE A 140 3.13 11.97 11.23
C PHE A 140 4.06 12.94 10.52
N GLY A 141 3.85 13.07 9.22
CA GLY A 141 4.57 14.00 8.36
C GLY A 141 3.60 15.01 7.76
N ARG A 142 2.91 15.79 8.60
CA ARG A 142 1.91 16.78 8.19
C ARG A 142 1.88 17.96 9.15
N SER A 143 1.42 19.09 8.67
CA SER A 143 1.25 20.28 9.50
C SER A 143 0.19 20.07 10.58
N LYS A 144 0.41 20.71 11.75
CA LYS A 144 -0.61 20.75 12.79
C LYS A 144 -1.83 21.56 12.29
N GLN A 145 -3.02 21.04 12.51
CA GLN A 145 -4.24 21.73 12.14
C GLN A 145 -4.34 23.09 12.88
N SER A 146 -4.68 24.12 12.16
CA SER A 146 -5.08 25.41 12.73
C SER A 146 -6.52 25.71 12.31
N THR A 147 -7.27 26.32 13.22
CA THR A 147 -8.69 26.64 12.99
C THR A 147 -8.92 28.12 13.26
N LYS A 148 -9.46 28.84 12.27
CA LYS A 148 -9.86 30.23 12.41
C LYS A 148 -11.37 30.30 12.62
N LYS A 149 -11.78 30.65 13.85
CA LYS A 149 -13.20 30.81 14.18
C LYS A 149 -13.80 32.01 13.47
N ASN A 150 -15.10 31.97 13.19
CA ASN A 150 -15.86 33.04 12.55
C ASN A 150 -15.30 33.52 11.20
N TRP A 151 -14.76 32.60 10.42
CA TRP A 151 -14.16 32.85 9.11
C TRP A 151 -15.18 33.44 8.10
N LYS A 152 -16.41 32.91 8.07
CA LYS A 152 -17.47 33.50 7.22
C LYS A 152 -17.91 34.81 7.85
N LYS A 153 -17.60 35.90 7.18
CA LYS A 153 -18.31 37.16 7.42
C LYS A 153 -19.71 37.01 6.87
N LYS A 154 -20.70 37.45 7.63
CA LYS A 154 -22.09 37.59 7.17
C LYS A 154 -22.16 38.55 6.01
#